data_710fea9f0e2f13ac65bf06e0437545d4
#
_entry.id   710fea9f0e2f13ac65bf06e0437545d4
#
_cell.length_a   1.000
_cell.length_b   1.000
_cell.length_c   1.000
_cell.angle_alpha   90.00
_cell.angle_beta   90.00
_cell.angle_gamma   90.00
#
_symmetry.space_group_name_H-M   'P 1'
#
loop_
_entity.id
_entity.type
_entity.pdbx_description
1 polymer ?
#
loop_
_entity_poly.entity_id
_entity_poly.type
_entity_poly.pdbx_seq_one_letter_code
_entity_poly.pdbx_strand_id
1 'polypeptide(L)'
;MSDGVGDALPVIRAADITAEEARPRWLVASLWARAGVGILGGAPKVCKSWLALEMAIAVASGAPCLGVFESGDVGPVLLYMAEDAAPVVKTRLAGICRHRGLDLADLPIHLITAPALRLDRAHDQARLRDAVAKYAPRLLVLDPFVRVHRIDENDAGQVSALLGYLRELQRAHDVAVLVVHHARKNGAGGQTGQSLRGSGDFFAWADSLLLVRRRRAELLLTVEHRGAPAPEPIGLMLVGDEDVHLDVVATSEHGEHESTTNGDGRDDVSLDHAVIEALSNAGTPLTRADLRARLRIRNERLGEALTRLAETGAVHRVGERWGVPDSRLP
;
A
#
# COMPACT_ATOMS: atom_id res chain seq x y z
N MET A 1 -35.73 40.54 -15.08
CA MET A 1 -35.15 39.83 -16.22
C MET A 1 -33.82 39.27 -15.72
N SER A 2 -33.81 38.03 -15.23
CA SER A 2 -32.59 37.34 -14.82
C SER A 2 -32.10 36.58 -16.05
N ASP A 3 -31.01 37.08 -16.64
CA ASP A 3 -30.33 36.37 -17.70
C ASP A 3 -29.90 34.97 -17.20
N GLY A 4 -30.52 33.98 -17.80
CA GLY A 4 -30.09 32.59 -17.64
C GLY A 4 -28.70 32.44 -18.22
N VAL A 5 -27.70 32.48 -17.35
CA VAL A 5 -26.37 31.96 -17.68
C VAL A 5 -26.57 30.47 -17.95
N GLY A 6 -26.53 30.11 -19.22
CA GLY A 6 -26.75 28.73 -19.69
C GLY A 6 -25.81 27.78 -18.97
N ASP A 7 -26.36 26.66 -18.57
CA ASP A 7 -25.69 25.47 -17.98
C ASP A 7 -24.81 24.77 -19.04
N ALA A 8 -24.01 25.54 -19.76
CA ALA A 8 -23.08 25.03 -20.76
C ALA A 8 -21.78 24.56 -20.09
N LEU A 9 -21.32 23.38 -20.51
CA LEU A 9 -20.04 22.86 -20.01
C LEU A 9 -18.90 23.86 -20.35
N PRO A 10 -18.02 24.18 -19.39
CA PRO A 10 -16.83 24.97 -19.65
C PRO A 10 -15.89 24.19 -20.58
N VAL A 11 -15.64 24.73 -21.78
CA VAL A 11 -14.74 24.11 -22.78
C VAL A 11 -13.64 25.10 -23.12
N ILE A 12 -12.41 24.64 -23.04
CA ILE A 12 -11.23 25.41 -23.44
C ILE A 12 -10.41 24.62 -24.47
N ARG A 13 -9.83 25.30 -25.45
CA ARG A 13 -8.90 24.66 -26.39
C ARG A 13 -7.63 24.24 -25.67
N ALA A 14 -7.17 23.00 -25.90
CA ALA A 14 -6.00 22.45 -25.19
C ALA A 14 -4.73 23.32 -25.35
N ALA A 15 -4.54 23.96 -26.50
CA ALA A 15 -3.40 24.85 -26.74
C ALA A 15 -3.47 26.19 -25.97
N ASP A 16 -4.67 26.56 -25.47
CA ASP A 16 -4.87 27.81 -24.72
C ASP A 16 -4.78 27.56 -23.20
N ILE A 17 -4.57 26.30 -22.79
CA ILE A 17 -4.26 25.96 -21.41
C ILE A 17 -2.85 26.47 -21.14
N THR A 18 -2.76 27.60 -20.42
CA THR A 18 -1.48 28.06 -19.90
C THR A 18 -1.03 27.08 -18.81
N ALA A 19 0.22 26.60 -18.90
CA ALA A 19 0.85 25.97 -17.76
C ALA A 19 0.83 27.01 -16.62
N GLU A 20 -0.03 26.82 -15.63
CA GLU A 20 0.13 27.58 -14.39
C GLU A 20 1.59 27.46 -13.97
N GLU A 21 2.19 28.56 -13.47
CA GLU A 21 3.57 28.62 -13.02
C GLU A 21 3.99 27.31 -12.40
N ALA A 22 5.09 26.72 -12.88
CA ALA A 22 5.46 25.32 -12.71
C ALA A 22 5.26 24.81 -11.29
N ARG A 23 4.06 24.35 -10.98
CA ARG A 23 3.75 23.77 -9.68
C ARG A 23 4.49 22.43 -9.52
N PRO A 24 4.99 22.10 -8.33
CA PRO A 24 5.69 20.85 -8.12
C PRO A 24 4.80 19.67 -8.49
N ARG A 25 5.37 18.68 -9.17
CA ARG A 25 4.66 17.43 -9.54
C ARG A 25 4.23 16.63 -8.32
N TRP A 26 5.00 16.72 -7.24
CA TRP A 26 4.90 15.93 -6.05
C TRP A 26 4.46 16.74 -4.84
N LEU A 27 3.59 16.16 -4.02
CA LEU A 27 3.37 16.58 -2.65
C LEU A 27 4.53 16.08 -1.77
N VAL A 28 4.86 14.79 -1.91
CA VAL A 28 6.04 14.15 -1.36
C VAL A 28 6.71 13.40 -2.49
N ALA A 29 7.97 13.73 -2.79
CA ALA A 29 8.70 13.23 -3.94
C ALA A 29 8.67 11.70 -4.02
N SER A 30 8.33 11.17 -5.18
CA SER A 30 8.23 9.74 -5.47
C SER A 30 7.24 8.95 -4.62
N LEU A 31 6.56 9.56 -3.64
CA LEU A 31 5.56 8.90 -2.80
C LEU A 31 4.14 9.35 -3.12
N TRP A 32 3.90 10.65 -3.31
CA TRP A 32 2.55 11.17 -3.48
C TRP A 32 2.48 12.31 -4.46
N ALA A 33 1.55 12.20 -5.43
CA ALA A 33 1.31 13.24 -6.41
C ALA A 33 0.71 14.49 -5.72
N ARG A 34 1.14 15.70 -6.17
CA ARG A 34 0.55 16.96 -5.72
C ARG A 34 -0.94 16.98 -6.06
N ALA A 35 -1.75 17.40 -5.12
CA ALA A 35 -3.21 17.40 -5.25
C ALA A 35 -3.75 16.08 -5.84
N GLY A 36 -3.10 14.95 -5.56
CA GLY A 36 -3.52 13.61 -5.99
C GLY A 36 -4.40 12.94 -4.96
N VAL A 37 -5.30 12.08 -5.41
CA VAL A 37 -6.00 11.15 -4.51
C VAL A 37 -5.29 9.82 -4.49
N GLY A 38 -5.39 9.09 -3.38
CA GLY A 38 -4.79 7.77 -3.35
C GLY A 38 -4.99 7.00 -2.05
N ILE A 39 -4.37 5.85 -2.02
CA ILE A 39 -4.56 4.84 -0.98
C ILE A 39 -3.22 4.50 -0.32
N LEU A 40 -3.23 4.49 1.01
CA LEU A 40 -2.21 3.84 1.81
C LEU A 40 -2.78 2.52 2.33
N GLY A 41 -2.44 1.44 1.65
CA GLY A 41 -2.97 0.10 1.86
C GLY A 41 -2.04 -0.83 2.62
N GLY A 42 -2.60 -1.89 3.18
CA GLY A 42 -1.83 -2.96 3.83
C GLY A 42 -2.60 -3.68 4.92
N ALA A 43 -2.08 -4.81 5.38
CA ALA A 43 -2.68 -5.59 6.47
C ALA A 43 -2.81 -4.76 7.76
N PRO A 44 -3.66 -5.16 8.72
CA PRO A 44 -3.66 -4.56 10.06
C PRO A 44 -2.26 -4.61 10.70
N LYS A 45 -1.91 -3.57 11.48
CA LYS A 45 -0.66 -3.50 12.27
C LYS A 45 0.64 -3.47 11.44
N VAL A 46 0.61 -2.94 10.22
CA VAL A 46 1.81 -2.69 9.39
C VAL A 46 2.20 -1.21 9.36
N CYS A 47 1.94 -0.47 10.42
CA CYS A 47 2.37 0.93 10.62
C CYS A 47 1.86 1.95 9.59
N LYS A 48 0.70 1.69 8.93
CA LYS A 48 0.11 2.64 7.97
C LYS A 48 -0.14 4.03 8.56
N SER A 49 -0.77 4.09 9.74
CA SER A 49 -1.03 5.36 10.44
C SER A 49 0.26 6.12 10.75
N TRP A 50 1.35 5.42 11.09
CA TRP A 50 2.66 6.04 11.29
C TRP A 50 3.18 6.68 9.99
N LEU A 51 3.09 5.96 8.87
CA LEU A 51 3.51 6.52 7.57
C LEU A 51 2.64 7.72 7.16
N ALA A 52 1.33 7.67 7.43
CA ALA A 52 0.45 8.82 7.19
C ALA A 52 0.84 10.04 8.03
N LEU A 53 1.25 9.85 9.30
CA LEU A 53 1.73 10.93 10.17
C LEU A 53 3.12 11.46 9.75
N GLU A 54 4.04 10.60 9.29
CA GLU A 54 5.32 11.04 8.69
C GLU A 54 5.07 11.94 7.46
N MET A 55 4.16 11.53 6.57
CA MET A 55 3.78 12.35 5.42
C MET A 55 3.12 13.67 5.84
N ALA A 56 2.28 13.65 6.87
CA ALA A 56 1.64 14.85 7.39
C ALA A 56 2.66 15.87 7.93
N ILE A 57 3.64 15.40 8.70
CA ILE A 57 4.72 16.25 9.24
C ILE A 57 5.57 16.80 8.09
N ALA A 58 5.96 15.98 7.12
CA ALA A 58 6.75 16.42 5.97
C ALA A 58 6.03 17.52 5.18
N VAL A 59 4.74 17.35 4.90
CA VAL A 59 3.93 18.36 4.20
C VAL A 59 3.76 19.62 5.03
N ALA A 60 3.57 19.50 6.33
CA ALA A 60 3.38 20.67 7.20
C ALA A 60 4.65 21.48 7.44
N SER A 61 5.82 20.82 7.48
CA SER A 61 7.11 21.43 7.83
C SER A 61 7.98 21.77 6.62
N GLY A 62 7.82 21.05 5.51
CA GLY A 62 8.76 21.08 4.39
C GLY A 62 10.00 20.18 4.59
N ALA A 63 10.14 19.54 5.76
CA ALA A 63 11.20 18.58 5.98
C ALA A 63 11.00 17.31 5.13
N PRO A 64 12.06 16.59 4.75
CA PRO A 64 11.93 15.35 4.00
C PRO A 64 11.13 14.30 4.76
N CYS A 65 10.12 13.70 4.12
CA CYS A 65 9.37 12.58 4.66
C CYS A 65 10.31 11.38 4.87
N LEU A 66 10.22 10.73 6.02
CA LEU A 66 11.12 9.64 6.41
C LEU A 66 12.61 10.04 6.39
N GLY A 67 12.91 11.35 6.40
CA GLY A 67 14.26 11.89 6.28
C GLY A 67 14.89 11.80 4.88
N VAL A 68 14.17 11.33 3.87
CA VAL A 68 14.71 11.00 2.54
C VAL A 68 13.91 11.62 1.38
N PHE A 69 12.58 11.67 1.48
CA PHE A 69 11.70 12.07 0.37
C PHE A 69 11.30 13.53 0.52
N GLU A 70 11.80 14.39 -0.36
CA GLU A 70 11.54 15.83 -0.33
C GLU A 70 10.05 16.16 -0.38
N SER A 71 9.63 17.17 0.40
CA SER A 71 8.29 17.72 0.36
C SER A 71 8.22 18.82 -0.70
N GLY A 72 7.36 18.65 -1.71
CA GLY A 72 7.29 19.55 -2.85
C GLY A 72 6.26 20.68 -2.74
N ASP A 73 5.20 20.48 -1.92
CA ASP A 73 4.12 21.45 -1.73
C ASP A 73 3.78 21.57 -0.25
N VAL A 74 4.38 22.53 0.42
CA VAL A 74 4.30 22.73 1.87
C VAL A 74 3.06 23.52 2.26
N GLY A 75 2.40 23.12 3.35
CA GLY A 75 1.25 23.85 3.88
C GLY A 75 0.42 23.06 4.89
N PRO A 76 -0.77 23.59 5.25
CA PRO A 76 -1.59 22.99 6.30
C PRO A 76 -1.98 21.55 5.98
N VAL A 77 -2.15 20.75 7.04
CA VAL A 77 -2.60 19.35 6.96
C VAL A 77 -3.84 19.17 7.83
N LEU A 78 -4.81 18.42 7.30
CA LEU A 78 -6.03 18.07 8.01
C LEU A 78 -6.10 16.55 8.19
N LEU A 79 -6.21 16.09 9.44
CA LEU A 79 -6.20 14.67 9.80
C LEU A 79 -7.55 14.27 10.40
N TYR A 80 -8.11 13.15 9.95
CA TYR A 80 -9.17 12.42 10.65
C TYR A 80 -8.66 11.02 10.99
N MET A 81 -8.34 10.81 12.27
CA MET A 81 -7.80 9.56 12.81
C MET A 81 -8.89 8.89 13.66
N ALA A 82 -9.75 8.08 13.01
CA ALA A 82 -11.00 7.62 13.61
C ALA A 82 -10.82 6.52 14.69
N GLU A 83 -9.67 5.86 14.73
CA GLU A 83 -9.42 4.76 15.69
C GLU A 83 -8.55 5.19 16.87
N ASP A 84 -7.82 6.30 16.73
CA ASP A 84 -6.93 6.80 17.79
C ASP A 84 -7.54 8.02 18.50
N ALA A 85 -7.40 8.10 19.81
CA ALA A 85 -7.78 9.30 20.57
C ALA A 85 -6.82 10.45 20.26
N ALA A 86 -7.32 11.69 20.22
CA ALA A 86 -6.53 12.88 19.89
C ALA A 86 -5.23 13.03 20.72
N PRO A 87 -5.18 12.72 22.03
CA PRO A 87 -3.92 12.73 22.78
C PRO A 87 -2.89 11.73 22.26
N VAL A 88 -3.33 10.53 21.82
CA VAL A 88 -2.43 9.51 21.26
C VAL A 88 -1.84 9.99 19.94
N VAL A 89 -2.67 10.56 19.07
CA VAL A 89 -2.20 11.15 17.79
C VAL A 89 -1.19 12.27 18.07
N LYS A 90 -1.49 13.17 19.01
CA LYS A 90 -0.58 14.25 19.42
C LYS A 90 0.77 13.69 19.91
N THR A 91 0.76 12.65 20.75
CA THR A 91 2.00 12.03 21.25
C THR A 91 2.84 11.44 20.11
N ARG A 92 2.20 10.77 19.15
CA ARG A 92 2.91 10.23 17.97
C ARG A 92 3.51 11.35 17.11
N LEU A 93 2.73 12.36 16.78
CA LEU A 93 3.21 13.55 16.05
C LEU A 93 4.39 14.21 16.76
N ALA A 94 4.29 14.41 18.08
CA ALA A 94 5.37 15.02 18.87
C ALA A 94 6.64 14.15 18.88
N GLY A 95 6.51 12.81 18.96
CA GLY A 95 7.66 11.88 18.87
C GLY A 95 8.38 11.98 17.54
N ILE A 96 7.63 11.93 16.42
CA ILE A 96 8.20 12.10 15.09
C ILE A 96 8.86 13.48 14.93
N CYS A 97 8.20 14.56 15.39
CA CYS A 97 8.75 15.91 15.32
C CYS A 97 10.08 16.02 16.07
N ARG A 98 10.15 15.53 17.32
CA ARG A 98 11.41 15.55 18.11
C ARG A 98 12.53 14.79 17.38
N HIS A 99 12.25 13.61 16.85
CA HIS A 99 13.22 12.85 16.06
C HIS A 99 13.73 13.64 14.83
N ARG A 100 12.83 14.37 14.15
CA ARG A 100 13.15 15.20 12.96
C ARG A 100 13.73 16.59 13.34
N GLY A 101 13.89 16.92 14.61
CA GLY A 101 14.36 18.23 15.06
C GLY A 101 13.36 19.37 14.84
N LEU A 102 12.07 19.06 14.88
CA LEU A 102 10.95 19.98 14.63
C LEU A 102 10.16 20.23 15.92
N ASP A 103 9.51 21.40 16.03
CA ASP A 103 8.52 21.64 17.07
C ASP A 103 7.12 21.48 16.47
N LEU A 104 6.30 20.60 17.06
CA LEU A 104 4.92 20.37 16.62
C LEU A 104 4.07 21.66 16.75
N ALA A 105 4.41 22.55 17.67
CA ALA A 105 3.69 23.79 17.87
C ALA A 105 3.77 24.75 16.67
N ASP A 106 4.83 24.65 15.87
CA ASP A 106 5.04 25.48 14.69
C ASP A 106 4.38 24.91 13.44
N LEU A 107 3.86 23.67 13.49
CA LEU A 107 3.31 22.99 12.33
C LEU A 107 1.80 23.19 12.17
N PRO A 108 1.31 23.59 11.00
CA PRO A 108 -0.12 23.77 10.73
C PRO A 108 -0.83 22.42 10.53
N ILE A 109 -0.78 21.54 11.53
CA ILE A 109 -1.45 20.23 11.52
C ILE A 109 -2.73 20.32 12.36
N HIS A 110 -3.87 20.08 11.72
CA HIS A 110 -5.19 20.17 12.33
C HIS A 110 -5.84 18.80 12.42
N LEU A 111 -6.48 18.49 13.56
CA LEU A 111 -7.24 17.26 13.76
C LEU A 111 -8.75 17.51 13.72
N ILE A 112 -9.46 16.69 12.96
CA ILE A 112 -10.91 16.60 13.05
C ILE A 112 -11.23 15.73 14.27
N THR A 113 -11.76 16.33 15.33
CA THR A 113 -12.09 15.66 16.59
C THR A 113 -13.55 15.19 16.66
N ALA A 114 -14.27 15.21 15.53
CA ALA A 114 -15.64 14.72 15.48
C ALA A 114 -15.69 13.23 15.86
N PRO A 115 -16.59 12.81 16.75
CA PRO A 115 -16.67 11.42 17.22
C PRO A 115 -17.07 10.44 16.10
N ALA A 116 -17.69 10.94 15.04
CA ALA A 116 -17.98 10.19 13.82
C ALA A 116 -18.02 11.14 12.61
N LEU A 117 -17.53 10.63 11.49
CA LEU A 117 -17.63 11.24 10.17
C LEU A 117 -18.13 10.15 9.20
N ARG A 118 -19.25 10.41 8.52
CA ARG A 118 -19.91 9.45 7.64
C ARG A 118 -20.11 10.04 6.25
N LEU A 119 -19.17 9.82 5.36
CA LEU A 119 -19.15 10.40 4.01
C LEU A 119 -20.16 9.76 3.04
N ASP A 120 -20.88 8.72 3.48
CA ASP A 120 -22.11 8.23 2.84
C ASP A 120 -23.33 9.12 3.14
N ARG A 121 -23.16 10.22 3.90
CA ARG A 121 -24.20 11.19 4.24
C ARG A 121 -23.85 12.58 3.73
N ALA A 122 -24.76 13.21 2.99
CA ALA A 122 -24.57 14.56 2.44
C ALA A 122 -24.24 15.61 3.51
N HIS A 123 -24.81 15.48 4.72
CA HIS A 123 -24.51 16.38 5.84
C HIS A 123 -23.04 16.34 6.23
N ASP A 124 -22.44 15.14 6.37
CA ASP A 124 -21.05 15.02 6.77
C ASP A 124 -20.09 15.33 5.61
N GLN A 125 -20.52 15.10 4.35
CA GLN A 125 -19.81 15.61 3.19
C GLN A 125 -19.71 17.14 3.19
N ALA A 126 -20.81 17.83 3.46
CA ALA A 126 -20.81 19.29 3.58
C ALA A 126 -19.87 19.78 4.70
N ARG A 127 -19.94 19.17 5.89
CA ARG A 127 -19.04 19.50 7.02
C ARG A 127 -17.56 19.30 6.70
N LEU A 128 -17.22 18.22 5.99
CA LEU A 128 -15.84 18.00 5.56
C LEU A 128 -15.41 19.03 4.52
N ARG A 129 -16.27 19.36 3.57
CA ARG A 129 -16.00 20.41 2.57
C ARG A 129 -15.76 21.77 3.24
N ASP A 130 -16.59 22.14 4.22
CA ASP A 130 -16.43 23.39 4.98
C ASP A 130 -15.11 23.41 5.76
N ALA A 131 -14.70 22.28 6.36
CA ALA A 131 -13.43 22.17 7.06
C ALA A 131 -12.25 22.30 6.07
N VAL A 132 -12.30 21.64 4.91
CA VAL A 132 -11.28 21.76 3.86
C VAL A 132 -11.21 23.20 3.33
N ALA A 133 -12.33 23.82 3.06
CA ALA A 133 -12.37 25.23 2.62
C ALA A 133 -11.77 26.18 3.67
N LYS A 134 -12.08 25.95 4.96
CA LYS A 134 -11.59 26.79 6.08
C LYS A 134 -10.09 26.69 6.30
N TYR A 135 -9.55 25.47 6.30
CA TYR A 135 -8.15 25.24 6.65
C TYR A 135 -7.23 25.19 5.42
N ALA A 136 -7.79 25.12 4.19
CA ALA A 136 -7.10 25.05 2.93
C ALA A 136 -5.89 24.08 2.95
N PRO A 137 -6.08 22.80 3.38
CA PRO A 137 -4.97 21.90 3.56
C PRO A 137 -4.34 21.49 2.23
N ARG A 138 -3.02 21.26 2.24
CA ARG A 138 -2.32 20.58 1.16
C ARG A 138 -2.54 19.06 1.19
N LEU A 139 -2.77 18.52 2.37
CA LEU A 139 -3.03 17.09 2.59
C LEU A 139 -4.22 16.88 3.52
N LEU A 140 -5.20 16.11 3.07
CA LEU A 140 -6.27 15.53 3.89
C LEU A 140 -5.98 14.04 4.09
N VAL A 141 -5.91 13.60 5.34
CA VAL A 141 -5.75 12.17 5.72
C VAL A 141 -7.04 11.66 6.34
N LEU A 142 -7.54 10.52 5.84
CA LEU A 142 -8.69 9.78 6.36
C LEU A 142 -8.24 8.38 6.79
N ASP A 143 -8.12 8.14 8.09
CA ASP A 143 -7.59 6.90 8.66
C ASP A 143 -8.54 6.29 9.72
N PRO A 144 -9.08 5.09 9.46
CA PRO A 144 -9.11 4.36 8.20
C PRO A 144 -10.41 4.59 7.41
N PHE A 145 -10.42 4.21 6.12
CA PHE A 145 -11.57 4.35 5.21
C PHE A 145 -12.84 3.71 5.78
N VAL A 146 -12.76 2.48 6.30
CA VAL A 146 -13.89 1.75 6.87
C VAL A 146 -14.61 2.51 8.00
N ARG A 147 -13.99 3.51 8.61
CA ARG A 147 -14.59 4.33 9.67
C ARG A 147 -15.30 5.59 9.15
N VAL A 148 -15.07 5.97 7.90
CA VAL A 148 -15.70 7.18 7.32
C VAL A 148 -16.99 6.89 6.55
N HIS A 149 -17.52 5.67 6.58
CA HIS A 149 -18.77 5.29 5.91
C HIS A 149 -19.45 4.08 6.58
N ARG A 150 -20.63 3.71 6.07
CA ARG A 150 -21.37 2.49 6.41
C ARG A 150 -21.80 1.69 5.18
N ILE A 151 -21.22 1.98 4.03
CA ILE A 151 -21.51 1.26 2.78
C ILE A 151 -20.91 -0.15 2.82
N ASP A 152 -21.41 -1.03 1.96
CA ASP A 152 -20.75 -2.31 1.69
C ASP A 152 -19.57 -2.09 0.73
N GLU A 153 -18.35 -2.31 1.19
CA GLU A 153 -17.14 -2.17 0.37
C GLU A 153 -17.07 -3.20 -0.79
N ASN A 154 -17.96 -4.18 -0.85
CA ASN A 154 -18.09 -5.10 -2.00
C ASN A 154 -19.07 -4.57 -3.05
N ASP A 155 -19.85 -3.55 -2.74
CA ASP A 155 -20.72 -2.86 -3.69
C ASP A 155 -19.95 -1.77 -4.42
N ALA A 156 -19.54 -2.07 -5.66
CA ALA A 156 -18.76 -1.16 -6.50
C ALA A 156 -19.48 0.19 -6.72
N GLY A 157 -20.80 0.21 -6.81
CA GLY A 157 -21.56 1.45 -7.02
C GLY A 157 -21.47 2.39 -5.82
N GLN A 158 -21.64 1.85 -4.60
CA GLN A 158 -21.53 2.64 -3.37
C GLN A 158 -20.10 3.14 -3.14
N VAL A 159 -19.11 2.28 -3.38
CA VAL A 159 -17.69 2.65 -3.27
C VAL A 159 -17.35 3.74 -4.29
N SER A 160 -17.74 3.59 -5.55
CA SER A 160 -17.47 4.56 -6.61
C SER A 160 -18.08 5.93 -6.30
N ALA A 161 -19.31 5.98 -5.77
CA ALA A 161 -19.94 7.24 -5.36
C ALA A 161 -19.15 7.98 -4.27
N LEU A 162 -18.65 7.24 -3.28
CA LEU A 162 -17.85 7.82 -2.19
C LEU A 162 -16.48 8.31 -2.68
N LEU A 163 -15.80 7.52 -3.50
CA LEU A 163 -14.55 7.89 -4.15
C LEU A 163 -14.72 9.08 -5.11
N GLY A 164 -15.88 9.14 -5.80
CA GLY A 164 -16.29 10.29 -6.62
C GLY A 164 -16.35 11.58 -5.81
N TYR A 165 -17.03 11.57 -4.66
CA TYR A 165 -17.07 12.72 -3.75
C TYR A 165 -15.66 13.17 -3.31
N LEU A 166 -14.77 12.25 -2.96
CA LEU A 166 -13.39 12.60 -2.57
C LEU A 166 -12.60 13.19 -3.76
N ARG A 167 -12.84 12.71 -4.97
CA ARG A 167 -12.25 13.29 -6.20
C ARG A 167 -12.79 14.69 -6.49
N GLU A 168 -14.08 14.94 -6.28
CA GLU A 168 -14.67 16.28 -6.41
C GLU A 168 -14.09 17.25 -5.38
N LEU A 169 -13.98 16.81 -4.12
CA LEU A 169 -13.37 17.60 -3.04
C LEU A 169 -11.91 17.98 -3.38
N GLN A 170 -11.12 17.01 -3.86
CA GLN A 170 -9.75 17.21 -4.32
C GLN A 170 -9.67 18.28 -5.41
N ARG A 171 -10.51 18.19 -6.45
CA ARG A 171 -10.51 19.13 -7.58
C ARG A 171 -10.97 20.53 -7.17
N ALA A 172 -11.99 20.61 -6.32
CA ALA A 172 -12.54 21.90 -5.89
C ALA A 172 -11.59 22.71 -4.99
N HIS A 173 -10.72 22.03 -4.24
CA HIS A 173 -9.86 22.67 -3.23
C HIS A 173 -8.36 22.46 -3.48
N ASP A 174 -7.96 21.84 -4.58
CA ASP A 174 -6.55 21.57 -4.89
C ASP A 174 -5.80 20.86 -3.75
N VAL A 175 -6.49 19.93 -3.06
CA VAL A 175 -6.01 19.20 -1.87
C VAL A 175 -5.63 17.77 -2.23
N ALA A 176 -4.50 17.28 -1.76
CA ALA A 176 -4.19 15.84 -1.83
C ALA A 176 -5.04 15.07 -0.81
N VAL A 177 -5.60 13.93 -1.21
CA VAL A 177 -6.45 13.10 -0.33
C VAL A 177 -5.82 11.72 -0.16
N LEU A 178 -5.32 11.44 1.04
CA LEU A 178 -4.77 10.15 1.44
C LEU A 178 -5.81 9.37 2.25
N VAL A 179 -6.17 8.20 1.75
CA VAL A 179 -7.11 7.28 2.41
C VAL A 179 -6.34 6.06 2.90
N VAL A 180 -6.38 5.79 4.20
CA VAL A 180 -5.80 4.57 4.76
C VAL A 180 -6.81 3.42 4.64
N HIS A 181 -6.40 2.31 4.02
CA HIS A 181 -7.29 1.19 3.75
C HIS A 181 -6.68 -0.16 4.17
N HIS A 182 -7.53 -1.09 4.61
CA HIS A 182 -7.10 -2.44 4.98
C HIS A 182 -7.09 -3.39 3.78
N ALA A 183 -5.93 -4.00 3.48
CA ALA A 183 -5.83 -5.06 2.49
C ALA A 183 -6.50 -6.37 2.96
N ARG A 184 -6.99 -7.19 2.02
CA ARG A 184 -7.50 -8.54 2.31
C ARG A 184 -6.37 -9.44 2.85
N LYS A 185 -6.69 -10.31 3.84
CA LYS A 185 -5.74 -11.29 4.41
C LYS A 185 -5.24 -12.34 3.41
N ASN A 186 -5.93 -12.57 2.30
CA ASN A 186 -5.68 -13.68 1.36
C ASN A 186 -4.96 -13.26 0.06
N GLY A 187 -4.40 -12.05 -0.01
CA GLY A 187 -3.69 -11.55 -1.20
C GLY A 187 -2.20 -11.94 -1.26
N ALA A 188 -1.81 -13.09 -0.73
CA ALA A 188 -0.46 -13.61 -0.93
C ALA A 188 -0.38 -14.21 -2.36
N GLY A 189 0.17 -13.46 -3.33
CA GLY A 189 0.46 -13.96 -4.68
C GLY A 189 -0.21 -13.23 -5.85
N GLY A 190 -1.03 -12.17 -5.62
CA GLY A 190 -1.60 -11.36 -6.71
C GLY A 190 -0.82 -10.06 -6.92
N GLN A 191 -1.00 -9.45 -8.11
CA GLN A 191 -0.48 -8.10 -8.41
C GLN A 191 -0.83 -7.12 -7.28
N THR A 192 0.05 -6.18 -7.03
CA THR A 192 0.02 -5.24 -5.88
C THR A 192 -1.36 -4.59 -5.67
N GLY A 193 -2.06 -4.21 -6.73
CA GLY A 193 -3.40 -3.60 -6.66
C GLY A 193 -4.56 -4.55 -6.32
N GLN A 194 -4.42 -5.87 -6.53
CA GLN A 194 -5.50 -6.84 -6.27
C GLN A 194 -5.66 -7.22 -4.80
N SER A 195 -4.76 -6.83 -3.93
CA SER A 195 -4.78 -7.15 -2.50
C SER A 195 -5.68 -6.22 -1.67
N LEU A 196 -6.17 -5.11 -2.22
CA LEU A 196 -7.09 -4.21 -1.53
C LEU A 196 -8.50 -4.80 -1.44
N ARG A 197 -9.17 -4.61 -0.29
CA ARG A 197 -10.60 -4.95 -0.17
C ARG A 197 -11.40 -4.07 -1.12
N GLY A 198 -12.37 -4.67 -1.80
CA GLY A 198 -13.48 -3.94 -2.38
C GLY A 198 -13.44 -3.76 -3.87
N SER A 199 -12.41 -3.80 -4.60
CA SER A 199 -12.50 -3.84 -6.07
C SER A 199 -11.35 -3.15 -6.80
N GLY A 200 -11.29 -3.34 -8.12
CA GLY A 200 -10.50 -2.54 -9.05
C GLY A 200 -10.78 -1.03 -8.98
N ASP A 201 -11.90 -0.60 -8.38
CA ASP A 201 -12.29 0.81 -8.30
C ASP A 201 -11.31 1.64 -7.46
N PHE A 202 -10.82 1.11 -6.33
CA PHE A 202 -9.80 1.79 -5.54
C PHE A 202 -8.50 1.99 -6.33
N PHE A 203 -8.07 0.96 -7.05
CA PHE A 203 -6.87 1.03 -7.88
C PHE A 203 -7.06 2.00 -9.04
N ALA A 204 -8.20 1.90 -9.74
CA ALA A 204 -8.53 2.78 -10.85
C ALA A 204 -8.69 4.26 -10.43
N TRP A 205 -9.15 4.51 -9.19
CA TRP A 205 -9.35 5.85 -8.66
C TRP A 205 -8.03 6.53 -8.25
N ALA A 206 -7.07 5.77 -7.70
CA ALA A 206 -5.86 6.32 -7.11
C ALA A 206 -4.90 6.92 -8.16
N ASP A 207 -4.34 8.08 -7.87
CA ASP A 207 -3.22 8.69 -8.58
C ASP A 207 -1.88 8.20 -8.00
N SER A 208 -1.86 7.95 -6.67
CA SER A 208 -0.76 7.34 -5.94
C SER A 208 -1.28 6.20 -5.07
N LEU A 209 -0.62 5.06 -5.10
CA LEU A 209 -0.95 3.87 -4.31
C LEU A 209 0.29 3.45 -3.52
N LEU A 210 0.20 3.48 -2.21
CA LEU A 210 1.22 3.04 -1.29
C LEU A 210 0.77 1.75 -0.62
N LEU A 211 1.56 0.70 -0.70
CA LEU A 211 1.25 -0.59 -0.08
C LEU A 211 2.34 -1.00 0.89
N VAL A 212 1.97 -1.12 2.16
CA VAL A 212 2.88 -1.57 3.23
C VAL A 212 2.62 -3.05 3.53
N ARG A 213 3.66 -3.85 3.43
CA ARG A 213 3.65 -5.28 3.78
C ARG A 213 4.70 -5.57 4.84
N ARG A 214 4.44 -6.56 5.69
CA ARG A 214 5.46 -7.05 6.63
C ARG A 214 6.30 -8.11 5.94
N ARG A 215 7.62 -7.94 5.99
CA ARG A 215 8.60 -8.90 5.50
C ARG A 215 9.54 -9.25 6.66
N ARG A 216 9.32 -10.39 7.32
CA ARG A 216 10.05 -10.77 8.55
C ARG A 216 9.92 -9.71 9.65
N ALA A 217 11.02 -9.10 10.10
CA ALA A 217 11.04 -8.02 11.09
C ALA A 217 10.81 -6.63 10.49
N GLU A 218 10.96 -6.47 9.19
CA GLU A 218 10.89 -5.20 8.47
C GLU A 218 9.52 -4.99 7.82
N LEU A 219 9.28 -3.77 7.38
CA LEU A 219 8.16 -3.41 6.53
C LEU A 219 8.70 -3.10 5.13
N LEU A 220 7.97 -3.49 4.12
CA LEU A 220 8.27 -3.16 2.73
C LEU A 220 7.16 -2.26 2.19
N LEU A 221 7.52 -1.05 1.77
CA LEU A 221 6.65 -0.11 1.11
C LEU A 221 6.85 -0.22 -0.41
N THR A 222 5.79 -0.56 -1.14
CA THR A 222 5.74 -0.45 -2.60
C THR A 222 4.85 0.71 -2.99
N VAL A 223 5.24 1.42 -4.04
CA VAL A 223 4.55 2.61 -4.52
C VAL A 223 4.19 2.41 -5.99
N GLU A 224 2.99 2.81 -6.38
CA GLU A 224 2.55 2.85 -7.77
C GLU A 224 1.92 4.21 -8.07
N HIS A 225 2.12 4.71 -9.28
CA HIS A 225 1.58 5.98 -9.72
C HIS A 225 0.86 5.84 -11.07
N ARG A 226 -0.25 6.57 -11.22
CA ARG A 226 -0.95 6.64 -12.51
C ARG A 226 -0.12 7.32 -13.60
N GLY A 227 0.65 8.33 -13.25
CA GLY A 227 1.33 9.22 -14.21
C GLY A 227 2.84 9.33 -14.02
N ALA A 228 3.47 8.42 -13.28
CA ALA A 228 4.91 8.42 -13.02
C ALA A 228 5.46 7.00 -12.87
N PRO A 229 6.75 6.80 -13.15
CA PRO A 229 7.43 5.56 -12.75
C PRO A 229 7.35 5.35 -11.24
N ALA A 230 7.20 4.10 -10.84
CA ALA A 230 7.29 3.68 -9.44
C ALA A 230 8.75 3.68 -8.98
N PRO A 231 9.05 4.10 -7.75
CA PRO A 231 10.36 3.86 -7.15
C PRO A 231 10.55 2.38 -6.83
N GLU A 232 11.80 1.97 -6.62
CA GLU A 232 12.10 0.64 -6.06
C GLU A 232 11.43 0.48 -4.69
N PRO A 233 11.11 -0.75 -4.28
CA PRO A 233 10.52 -1.02 -2.98
C PRO A 233 11.40 -0.51 -1.84
N ILE A 234 10.80 0.16 -0.86
CA ILE A 234 11.47 0.86 0.24
C ILE A 234 11.34 0.03 1.51
N GLY A 235 12.47 -0.32 2.12
CA GLY A 235 12.49 -0.94 3.44
C GLY A 235 12.18 0.08 4.53
N LEU A 236 11.30 -0.26 5.47
CA LEU A 236 10.93 0.58 6.60
C LEU A 236 11.01 -0.19 7.91
N MET A 237 11.37 0.49 8.98
CA MET A 237 11.35 -0.03 10.34
C MET A 237 10.76 0.99 11.30
N LEU A 238 9.87 0.54 12.20
CA LEU A 238 9.41 1.37 13.31
C LEU A 238 10.44 1.27 14.43
N VAL A 239 11.02 2.39 14.82
CA VAL A 239 12.11 2.49 15.78
C VAL A 239 11.82 3.53 16.86
N GLY A 240 12.59 3.49 17.94
CA GLY A 240 12.47 4.40 19.10
C GLY A 240 11.58 3.88 20.20
N ASP A 241 11.84 4.35 21.42
CA ASP A 241 11.03 4.06 22.61
C ASP A 241 10.13 5.26 22.97
N GLU A 242 10.69 6.44 23.17
CA GLU A 242 9.94 7.68 23.45
C GLU A 242 9.63 8.47 22.18
N ASP A 243 10.56 8.51 21.23
CA ASP A 243 10.45 9.21 19.95
C ASP A 243 10.21 8.20 18.81
N VAL A 244 9.12 7.45 18.92
CA VAL A 244 8.77 6.42 17.95
C VAL A 244 8.51 7.07 16.59
N HIS A 245 9.17 6.56 15.56
CA HIS A 245 9.09 7.04 14.19
C HIS A 245 9.39 5.91 13.19
N LEU A 246 9.20 6.17 11.91
CA LEU A 246 9.61 5.26 10.84
C LEU A 246 10.95 5.69 10.25
N ASP A 247 11.88 4.74 10.13
CA ASP A 247 13.13 4.92 9.40
C ASP A 247 13.14 4.11 8.11
N VAL A 248 13.80 4.68 7.09
CA VAL A 248 14.16 3.94 5.88
C VAL A 248 15.36 3.05 6.20
N VAL A 249 15.23 1.77 5.95
CA VAL A 249 16.31 0.81 6.08
C VAL A 249 16.73 0.29 4.71
N ALA A 250 18.04 0.02 4.56
CA ALA A 250 18.49 -0.66 3.36
C ALA A 250 17.74 -1.99 3.25
N THR A 251 17.03 -2.19 2.14
CA THR A 251 16.47 -3.49 1.84
C THR A 251 17.64 -4.46 1.77
N SER A 252 17.73 -5.38 2.72
CA SER A 252 18.75 -6.42 2.68
C SER A 252 18.60 -7.15 1.34
N GLU A 253 19.49 -6.85 0.40
CA GLU A 253 19.69 -7.57 -0.84
C GLU A 253 20.26 -8.96 -0.52
N HIS A 254 19.45 -9.81 0.06
CA HIS A 254 19.69 -11.24 0.05
C HIS A 254 18.43 -11.91 -0.48
N GLY A 255 18.44 -12.04 -1.79
CA GLY A 255 17.79 -13.07 -2.58
C GLY A 255 16.35 -13.38 -2.21
N GLU A 256 15.44 -12.64 -2.79
CA GLU A 256 14.21 -13.15 -3.36
C GLU A 256 13.61 -11.99 -4.18
N HIS A 257 14.11 -11.85 -5.41
CA HIS A 257 13.29 -11.34 -6.49
C HIS A 257 12.06 -12.26 -6.53
N GLU A 258 10.96 -11.86 -5.87
CA GLU A 258 9.65 -12.21 -6.41
C GLU A 258 9.49 -11.39 -7.69
N SER A 259 10.17 -11.84 -8.73
CA SER A 259 9.83 -11.49 -10.10
C SER A 259 8.40 -11.94 -10.32
N THR A 260 7.48 -11.00 -10.42
CA THR A 260 6.22 -11.14 -11.15
C THR A 260 6.53 -11.17 -12.65
N THR A 261 7.31 -12.14 -13.05
CA THR A 261 7.28 -12.74 -14.38
C THR A 261 6.75 -14.13 -14.15
N ASN A 262 5.80 -14.53 -14.97
CA ASN A 262 5.26 -15.88 -15.05
C ASN A 262 6.33 -16.88 -14.63
N GLY A 263 6.18 -17.43 -13.42
CA GLY A 263 7.13 -18.36 -12.86
C GLY A 263 7.08 -19.64 -13.69
N ASP A 264 8.15 -19.92 -14.37
CA ASP A 264 8.45 -21.27 -14.80
C ASP A 264 9.97 -21.37 -14.95
N GLY A 265 10.63 -21.95 -13.97
CA GLY A 265 11.97 -22.48 -14.17
C GLY A 265 12.95 -22.43 -13.00
N ARG A 266 13.03 -21.40 -12.14
CA ARG A 266 14.08 -21.33 -11.08
C ARG A 266 13.60 -21.81 -9.71
N ASP A 267 12.37 -21.52 -9.33
CA ASP A 267 11.75 -22.06 -8.11
C ASP A 267 11.49 -23.56 -8.22
N ASP A 268 11.24 -24.04 -9.43
CA ASP A 268 11.04 -25.43 -9.75
C ASP A 268 12.33 -26.23 -9.67
N VAL A 269 13.46 -25.69 -10.13
CA VAL A 269 14.79 -26.33 -10.02
C VAL A 269 15.21 -26.47 -8.54
N SER A 270 14.91 -25.49 -7.70
CA SER A 270 15.18 -25.56 -6.25
C SER A 270 14.29 -26.61 -5.55
N LEU A 271 13.02 -26.70 -5.93
CA LEU A 271 12.09 -27.68 -5.39
C LEU A 271 12.43 -29.10 -5.89
N ASP A 272 12.75 -29.25 -7.15
CA ASP A 272 13.17 -30.51 -7.77
C ASP A 272 14.43 -31.05 -7.06
N HIS A 273 15.40 -30.19 -6.78
CA HIS A 273 16.60 -30.56 -6.02
C HIS A 273 16.25 -30.97 -4.58
N ALA A 274 15.39 -30.26 -3.88
CA ALA A 274 14.96 -30.60 -2.52
C ALA A 274 14.18 -31.95 -2.47
N VAL A 275 13.39 -32.26 -3.49
CA VAL A 275 12.68 -33.55 -3.62
C VAL A 275 13.66 -34.70 -3.83
N ILE A 276 14.63 -34.55 -4.71
CA ILE A 276 15.66 -35.56 -4.97
C ILE A 276 16.49 -35.79 -3.69
N GLU A 277 16.91 -34.73 -3.03
CA GLU A 277 17.67 -34.80 -1.77
C GLU A 277 16.89 -35.52 -0.66
N ALA A 278 15.60 -35.16 -0.48
CA ALA A 278 14.75 -35.80 0.52
C ALA A 278 14.54 -37.30 0.28
N LEU A 279 14.46 -37.73 -1.00
CA LEU A 279 14.34 -39.13 -1.41
C LEU A 279 15.68 -39.88 -1.23
N SER A 280 16.79 -39.24 -1.60
CA SER A 280 18.14 -39.80 -1.46
C SER A 280 18.50 -39.98 0.02
N ASN A 281 18.23 -39.02 0.85
CA ASN A 281 18.51 -39.09 2.30
C ASN A 281 17.60 -40.06 3.05
N ALA A 282 16.46 -40.44 2.48
CA ALA A 282 15.57 -41.42 3.10
C ALA A 282 16.03 -42.86 2.91
N GLY A 283 16.80 -43.16 1.85
CA GLY A 283 17.28 -44.50 1.53
C GLY A 283 16.18 -45.52 1.19
N THR A 284 14.92 -45.12 1.27
CA THR A 284 13.74 -45.95 0.95
C THR A 284 12.66 -45.08 0.27
N PRO A 285 11.84 -45.66 -0.64
CA PRO A 285 10.79 -44.91 -1.31
C PRO A 285 9.79 -44.30 -0.32
N LEU A 286 9.50 -42.99 -0.50
CA LEU A 286 8.59 -42.22 0.37
C LEU A 286 7.22 -42.03 -0.29
N THR A 287 6.17 -41.92 0.53
CA THR A 287 4.86 -41.54 0.03
C THR A 287 4.80 -40.01 -0.22
N ARG A 288 3.82 -39.60 -0.99
CA ARG A 288 3.55 -38.13 -1.21
C ARG A 288 3.27 -37.39 0.10
N ALA A 289 2.64 -38.06 1.07
CA ALA A 289 2.38 -37.51 2.40
C ALA A 289 3.67 -37.30 3.20
N ASP A 290 4.61 -38.27 3.13
CA ASP A 290 5.90 -38.19 3.83
C ASP A 290 6.76 -37.05 3.25
N LEU A 291 6.83 -36.94 1.90
CA LEU A 291 7.53 -35.86 1.22
C LEU A 291 6.95 -34.49 1.56
N ARG A 292 5.62 -34.37 1.58
CA ARG A 292 4.95 -33.12 1.96
C ARG A 292 5.26 -32.71 3.41
N ALA A 293 5.27 -33.65 4.33
CA ALA A 293 5.58 -33.40 5.72
C ALA A 293 7.04 -32.95 5.92
N ARG A 294 7.98 -33.58 5.22
CA ARG A 294 9.41 -33.24 5.27
C ARG A 294 9.74 -31.89 4.65
N LEU A 295 9.17 -31.60 3.46
CA LEU A 295 9.46 -30.40 2.68
C LEU A 295 8.56 -29.21 3.04
N ARG A 296 7.50 -29.41 3.81
CA ARG A 296 6.51 -28.41 4.25
C ARG A 296 5.88 -27.63 3.08
N ILE A 297 5.64 -28.30 1.95
CA ILE A 297 5.10 -27.70 0.73
C ILE A 297 3.65 -28.10 0.46
N ARG A 298 2.97 -27.34 -0.42
CA ARG A 298 1.60 -27.63 -0.84
C ARG A 298 1.55 -28.86 -1.74
N ASN A 299 0.44 -29.62 -1.65
CA ASN A 299 0.28 -30.90 -2.39
C ASN A 299 0.30 -30.73 -3.91
N GLU A 300 -0.17 -29.60 -4.43
CA GLU A 300 -0.19 -29.26 -5.85
C GLU A 300 1.23 -29.10 -6.41
N ARG A 301 2.05 -28.22 -5.80
CA ARG A 301 3.45 -27.99 -6.19
C ARG A 301 4.32 -29.27 -6.08
N LEU A 302 4.11 -30.09 -5.04
CA LEU A 302 4.81 -31.37 -4.93
C LEU A 302 4.41 -32.31 -6.06
N GLY A 303 3.13 -32.29 -6.48
CA GLY A 303 2.64 -33.09 -7.59
C GLY A 303 3.31 -32.74 -8.91
N GLU A 304 3.40 -31.46 -9.21
CA GLU A 304 4.05 -30.93 -10.40
C GLU A 304 5.55 -31.27 -10.44
N ALA A 305 6.27 -31.08 -9.33
CA ALA A 305 7.67 -31.43 -9.21
C ALA A 305 7.92 -32.94 -9.42
N LEU A 306 7.11 -33.81 -8.80
CA LEU A 306 7.23 -35.26 -8.99
C LEU A 306 6.91 -35.69 -10.41
N THR A 307 6.01 -35.03 -11.12
CA THR A 307 5.71 -35.30 -12.53
C THR A 307 6.89 -34.92 -13.41
N ARG A 308 7.44 -33.73 -13.29
CA ARG A 308 8.64 -33.28 -14.03
C ARG A 308 9.84 -34.19 -13.80
N LEU A 309 10.10 -34.51 -12.53
CA LEU A 309 11.23 -35.39 -12.15
C LEU A 309 11.07 -36.82 -12.65
N ALA A 310 9.83 -37.30 -12.77
CA ALA A 310 9.56 -38.61 -13.38
C ALA A 310 9.76 -38.59 -14.89
N GLU A 311 9.37 -37.50 -15.57
CA GLU A 311 9.59 -37.32 -17.02
C GLU A 311 11.08 -37.26 -17.37
N THR A 312 11.89 -36.65 -16.50
CA THR A 312 13.36 -36.60 -16.67
C THR A 312 14.07 -37.87 -16.19
N GLY A 313 13.35 -38.80 -15.58
CA GLY A 313 13.94 -40.04 -15.03
C GLY A 313 14.71 -39.83 -13.72
N ALA A 314 14.69 -38.65 -13.14
CA ALA A 314 15.39 -38.35 -11.88
C ALA A 314 14.75 -39.02 -10.67
N VAL A 315 13.43 -39.29 -10.72
CA VAL A 315 12.71 -40.11 -9.74
C VAL A 315 11.83 -41.13 -10.44
N HIS A 316 11.47 -42.19 -9.76
CA HIS A 316 10.54 -43.16 -10.26
C HIS A 316 9.48 -43.55 -9.24
N ARG A 317 8.34 -43.99 -9.70
CA ARG A 317 7.22 -44.40 -8.86
C ARG A 317 7.22 -45.92 -8.65
N VAL A 318 7.18 -46.32 -7.36
CA VAL A 318 7.06 -47.74 -6.96
C VAL A 318 5.77 -47.90 -6.17
N GLY A 319 4.69 -48.32 -6.81
CA GLY A 319 3.36 -48.35 -6.24
C GLY A 319 2.87 -46.96 -5.90
N GLU A 320 2.59 -46.67 -4.60
CA GLU A 320 2.19 -45.34 -4.10
C GLU A 320 3.37 -44.52 -3.59
N ARG A 321 4.59 -44.97 -3.73
CA ARG A 321 5.82 -44.35 -3.23
C ARG A 321 6.71 -43.86 -4.35
N TRP A 322 7.59 -42.93 -4.05
CA TRP A 322 8.57 -42.31 -4.95
C TRP A 322 9.98 -42.61 -4.45
N GLY A 323 10.90 -42.86 -5.36
CA GLY A 323 12.30 -43.14 -5.08
C GLY A 323 13.21 -42.57 -6.13
N VAL A 324 14.50 -42.40 -5.81
CA VAL A 324 15.55 -42.12 -6.80
C VAL A 324 16.03 -43.43 -7.46
N PRO A 325 16.42 -43.41 -8.75
CA PRO A 325 17.00 -44.57 -9.39
C PRO A 325 18.27 -44.97 -8.65
N ASP A 326 18.42 -46.29 -8.42
CA ASP A 326 19.64 -46.81 -7.82
C ASP A 326 20.82 -46.55 -8.76
N SER A 327 21.81 -45.79 -8.33
CA SER A 327 23.03 -45.54 -9.11
C SER A 327 23.97 -46.77 -9.23
N ARG A 328 23.45 -47.99 -8.99
CA ARG A 328 24.19 -49.25 -9.06
C ARG A 328 23.45 -50.24 -9.95
N LEU A 329 23.44 -49.96 -11.26
CA LEU A 329 23.31 -50.99 -12.27
C LEU A 329 24.08 -50.53 -13.52
N PRO A 330 24.83 -51.44 -14.14
CA PRO A 330 25.86 -51.14 -15.11
C PRO A 330 25.36 -50.61 -16.44
#